data_72050ced4d53a33ee904d34cf3bdb100
#
_entry.id   72050ced4d53a33ee904d34cf3bdb100
#
_cell.length_a   1.000
_cell.length_b   1.000
_cell.length_c   1.000
_cell.angle_alpha   90.00
_cell.angle_beta   90.00
_cell.angle_gamma   90.00
#
_symmetry.space_group_name_H-M   'P 1'
#
loop_
_entity.id
_entity.type
_entity.pdbx_description
1 polymer ?
#
loop_
_entity_poly.entity_id
_entity_poly.type
_entity_poly.pdbx_seq_one_letter_code
_entity_poly.pdbx_strand_id
1 'polypeptide(L)'
;LGGTYIDMMSGEFMINPLEPKAWSENSRFGNQENETDDSPETFRKVTRLSQHISYLKDFFRAYKDFTDAEIDTIEIMLMKLYARFGIDDLTDLDKLENCDYPVMSDLYELVEKEFMAFDNAKKHLYTEGILQNICLGLHSMCKGAESKYFNGRTNIKDGEFICFGVKGLMDTNKRLKDTLLFNILSYMSDQL
;
A
#
# COMPACT_ATOMS: atom_id res chain seq x y z
N LEU A 1 22.50 -20.50 15.13
CA LEU A 1 21.85 -19.83 14.02
C LEU A 1 20.76 -18.92 14.61
N GLY A 2 21.03 -17.62 14.71
CA GLY A 2 20.09 -16.62 15.22
C GLY A 2 19.14 -16.19 14.11
N GLY A 3 17.91 -16.69 14.12
CA GLY A 3 16.85 -16.22 13.22
C GLY A 3 15.72 -15.58 14.02
N THR A 4 14.98 -14.64 13.40
CA THR A 4 13.79 -14.04 13.98
C THR A 4 12.55 -14.76 13.45
N TYR A 5 11.75 -15.33 14.35
CA TYR A 5 10.45 -15.90 14.01
C TYR A 5 9.36 -14.85 14.20
N ILE A 6 8.56 -14.63 13.18
CA ILE A 6 7.49 -13.62 13.14
C ILE A 6 6.16 -14.34 12.97
N ASP A 7 5.33 -14.36 14.01
CA ASP A 7 3.94 -14.80 13.91
C ASP A 7 3.06 -13.62 13.55
N MET A 8 2.65 -13.56 12.29
CA MET A 8 1.81 -12.46 11.77
C MET A 8 0.41 -12.42 12.40
N MET A 9 -0.04 -13.52 13.03
CA MET A 9 -1.34 -13.57 13.69
C MET A 9 -1.31 -13.15 15.16
N SER A 10 -0.11 -12.98 15.72
CA SER A 10 0.05 -12.51 17.12
C SER A 10 -0.47 -11.08 17.32
N GLY A 11 -0.46 -10.26 16.26
CA GLY A 11 -0.73 -8.82 16.32
C GLY A 11 0.43 -8.01 16.90
N GLU A 12 1.59 -8.62 17.15
CA GLU A 12 2.80 -7.95 17.63
C GLU A 12 3.64 -7.37 16.50
N PHE A 13 3.52 -7.99 15.32
CA PHE A 13 4.27 -7.61 14.13
C PHE A 13 3.35 -6.95 13.11
N MET A 14 3.86 -5.91 12.48
CA MET A 14 3.14 -5.09 11.52
C MET A 14 4.01 -4.83 10.30
N ILE A 15 3.42 -4.96 9.14
CA ILE A 15 3.94 -4.47 7.87
C ILE A 15 2.93 -3.42 7.37
N ASN A 16 3.36 -2.17 7.32
CA ASN A 16 2.52 -1.10 6.82
C ASN A 16 2.28 -1.25 5.31
N PRO A 17 1.04 -1.50 4.86
CA PRO A 17 0.79 -1.62 3.43
C PRO A 17 1.04 -0.33 2.65
N LEU A 18 0.94 0.84 3.31
CA LEU A 18 1.11 2.16 2.69
C LEU A 18 2.56 2.64 2.65
N GLU A 19 3.50 1.88 3.17
CA GLU A 19 4.93 2.16 3.05
C GLU A 19 5.44 1.68 1.69
N PRO A 20 5.86 2.59 0.77
CA PRO A 20 6.35 2.22 -0.54
C PRO A 20 7.58 1.33 -0.45
N LYS A 21 7.52 0.18 -1.08
CA LYS A 21 8.61 -0.80 -1.12
C LYS A 21 9.66 -0.39 -2.14
N ALA A 22 10.93 -0.72 -1.85
CA ALA A 22 12.02 -0.59 -2.79
C ALA A 22 11.97 -1.77 -3.77
N TRP A 23 11.07 -1.74 -4.75
CA TRP A 23 11.15 -2.67 -5.85
C TRP A 23 12.51 -2.49 -6.50
N SER A 24 13.37 -3.51 -6.44
CA SER A 24 14.73 -3.41 -6.92
C SER A 24 14.76 -2.78 -8.32
N GLU A 25 15.47 -1.69 -8.50
CA GLU A 25 15.70 -1.05 -9.80
C GLU A 25 16.31 -2.02 -10.83
N ASN A 26 16.80 -3.17 -10.38
CA ASN A 26 17.43 -4.22 -11.17
C ASN A 26 16.46 -5.21 -11.84
N SER A 27 15.14 -5.12 -11.62
CA SER A 27 14.20 -6.01 -12.27
C SER A 27 13.88 -5.55 -13.70
N ARG A 28 14.77 -5.81 -14.65
CA ARG A 28 14.44 -6.14 -16.05
C ARG A 28 14.15 -5.02 -17.06
N PHE A 29 14.47 -3.78 -16.84
CA PHE A 29 14.67 -2.88 -17.96
C PHE A 29 16.13 -2.44 -18.00
N GLY A 30 16.84 -3.10 -18.92
CA GLY A 30 18.28 -3.17 -19.04
C GLY A 30 18.97 -1.84 -18.88
N ASN A 31 20.14 -1.90 -18.24
CA ASN A 31 21.24 -1.02 -18.49
C ASN A 31 21.43 -0.88 -20.01
N GLN A 32 20.94 0.22 -20.55
CA GLN A 32 21.50 0.82 -21.73
C GLN A 32 21.85 2.27 -21.37
N GLU A 33 22.98 2.41 -20.68
CA GLU A 33 23.86 3.54 -20.90
C GLU A 33 24.30 3.45 -22.36
N ASN A 34 23.54 4.07 -23.23
CA ASN A 34 24.03 4.59 -24.50
C ASN A 34 23.23 5.86 -24.78
N GLU A 35 23.88 6.96 -24.47
CA GLU A 35 23.57 8.28 -24.97
C GLU A 35 23.48 8.24 -26.50
N THR A 36 22.61 9.09 -27.00
CA THR A 36 22.30 9.50 -28.38
C THR A 36 21.08 8.83 -28.97
N ASP A 37 19.90 9.38 -28.70
CA ASP A 37 19.00 9.68 -29.79
C ASP A 37 17.99 10.77 -29.38
N ASP A 38 17.90 11.77 -30.23
CA ASP A 38 17.05 12.95 -30.17
C ASP A 38 15.63 12.54 -30.58
N SER A 39 14.87 11.86 -29.69
CA SER A 39 13.46 11.56 -29.93
C SER A 39 12.57 12.14 -28.82
N PRO A 40 11.51 12.89 -29.16
CA PRO A 40 10.69 13.61 -28.19
C PRO A 40 9.59 12.74 -27.52
N GLU A 41 9.81 11.44 -27.39
CA GLU A 41 8.96 10.58 -26.57
C GLU A 41 9.65 10.31 -25.23
N THR A 42 9.47 11.25 -24.32
CA THR A 42 9.75 11.02 -22.90
C THR A 42 8.82 9.93 -22.42
N PHE A 43 9.22 8.65 -22.56
CA PHE A 43 8.65 7.57 -21.76
C PHE A 43 8.74 8.01 -20.32
N ARG A 44 7.62 8.33 -19.71
CA ARG A 44 7.57 8.65 -18.30
C ARG A 44 8.13 7.44 -17.55
N LYS A 45 9.31 7.59 -16.97
CA LYS A 45 9.91 6.58 -16.11
C LYS A 45 8.87 6.23 -15.06
N VAL A 46 8.50 4.95 -14.96
CA VAL A 46 7.56 4.50 -13.93
C VAL A 46 8.23 4.73 -12.57
N THR A 47 7.64 5.56 -11.74
CA THR A 47 8.20 5.91 -10.44
C THR A 47 7.93 4.81 -9.41
N ARG A 48 8.73 4.75 -8.34
CA ARG A 48 8.49 3.83 -7.21
C ARG A 48 7.12 4.06 -6.59
N LEU A 49 6.69 5.31 -6.45
CA LEU A 49 5.38 5.64 -5.92
C LEU A 49 4.25 5.13 -6.82
N SER A 50 4.35 5.32 -8.15
CA SER A 50 3.31 4.83 -9.07
C SER A 50 3.24 3.30 -9.11
N GLN A 51 4.38 2.59 -9.01
CA GLN A 51 4.42 1.13 -8.87
C GLN A 51 3.74 0.68 -7.57
N HIS A 52 4.04 1.39 -6.47
CA HIS A 52 3.44 1.08 -5.18
C HIS A 52 1.92 1.31 -5.17
N ILE A 53 1.43 2.37 -5.81
CA ILE A 53 -0.01 2.60 -5.97
C ILE A 53 -0.66 1.49 -6.78
N SER A 54 -0.02 1.01 -7.84
CA SER A 54 -0.51 -0.17 -8.59
C SER A 54 -0.58 -1.42 -7.71
N TYR A 55 0.44 -1.67 -6.89
CA TYR A 55 0.41 -2.73 -5.89
C TYR A 55 -0.76 -2.56 -4.92
N LEU A 56 -1.00 -1.35 -4.42
CA LEU A 56 -2.09 -1.08 -3.48
C LEU A 56 -3.47 -1.32 -4.10
N LYS A 57 -3.66 -1.04 -5.40
CA LYS A 57 -4.91 -1.38 -6.10
C LYS A 57 -5.17 -2.89 -6.05
N ASP A 58 -4.17 -3.71 -6.28
CA ASP A 58 -4.30 -5.17 -6.19
C ASP A 58 -4.46 -5.66 -4.75
N PHE A 59 -3.78 -5.04 -3.79
CA PHE A 59 -3.95 -5.29 -2.37
C PHE A 59 -5.40 -5.06 -1.92
N PHE A 60 -6.02 -3.93 -2.31
CA PHE A 60 -7.41 -3.65 -1.96
C PHE A 60 -8.39 -4.59 -2.66
N ARG A 61 -8.12 -4.99 -3.91
CA ARG A 61 -8.91 -6.03 -4.60
C ARG A 61 -8.84 -7.39 -3.91
N ALA A 62 -7.67 -7.78 -3.41
CA ALA A 62 -7.51 -9.01 -2.64
C ALA A 62 -8.29 -8.97 -1.32
N TYR A 63 -8.33 -7.79 -0.68
CA TYR A 63 -9.01 -7.61 0.61
C TYR A 63 -10.53 -7.63 0.47
N LYS A 64 -11.09 -6.94 -0.52
CA LYS A 64 -12.55 -6.80 -0.70
C LYS A 64 -12.92 -6.73 -2.18
N ASP A 65 -14.17 -7.15 -2.49
CA ASP A 65 -14.72 -7.02 -3.85
C ASP A 65 -15.10 -5.56 -4.15
N PHE A 66 -14.12 -4.69 -4.16
CA PHE A 66 -14.31 -3.33 -4.65
C PHE A 66 -14.53 -3.33 -6.16
N THR A 67 -15.47 -2.52 -6.61
CA THR A 67 -15.67 -2.25 -8.05
C THR A 67 -14.48 -1.46 -8.61
N ASP A 68 -14.32 -1.46 -9.94
CA ASP A 68 -13.25 -0.67 -10.58
C ASP A 68 -13.39 0.82 -10.25
N ALA A 69 -14.62 1.35 -10.17
CA ALA A 69 -14.86 2.75 -9.80
C ALA A 69 -14.43 3.06 -8.34
N GLU A 70 -14.61 2.11 -7.42
CA GLU A 70 -14.13 2.24 -6.03
C GLU A 70 -12.61 2.15 -5.96
N ILE A 71 -11.98 1.25 -6.71
CA ILE A 71 -10.52 1.12 -6.80
C ILE A 71 -9.88 2.38 -7.40
N ASP A 72 -10.45 2.93 -8.48
CA ASP A 72 -9.93 4.16 -9.09
C ASP A 72 -10.13 5.36 -8.15
N THR A 73 -11.20 5.37 -7.36
CA THR A 73 -11.40 6.39 -6.32
C THR A 73 -10.39 6.22 -5.18
N ILE A 74 -10.08 4.98 -4.77
CA ILE A 74 -9.02 4.71 -3.78
C ILE A 74 -7.67 5.22 -4.31
N GLU A 75 -7.35 5.02 -5.58
CA GLU A 75 -6.13 5.59 -6.20
C GLU A 75 -6.07 7.11 -6.05
N ILE A 76 -7.18 7.83 -6.35
CA ILE A 76 -7.25 9.29 -6.16
C ILE A 76 -7.02 9.66 -4.69
N MET A 77 -7.57 8.89 -3.74
CA MET A 77 -7.38 9.14 -2.31
C MET A 77 -5.94 8.87 -1.87
N LEU A 78 -5.30 7.81 -2.40
CA LEU A 78 -3.90 7.51 -2.13
C LEU A 78 -2.97 8.63 -2.63
N MET A 79 -3.17 9.12 -3.83
CA MET A 79 -2.41 10.26 -4.37
C MET A 79 -2.54 11.50 -3.48
N LYS A 80 -3.76 11.82 -3.04
CA LYS A 80 -4.01 12.92 -2.10
C LYS A 80 -3.36 12.68 -0.75
N LEU A 81 -3.37 11.44 -0.27
CA LEU A 81 -2.79 11.06 1.02
C LEU A 81 -1.27 11.24 0.99
N TYR A 82 -0.58 10.67 -0.01
CA TYR A 82 0.86 10.81 -0.13
C TYR A 82 1.28 12.27 -0.28
N ALA A 83 0.55 13.05 -1.08
CA ALA A 83 0.82 14.49 -1.21
C ALA A 83 0.69 15.26 0.14
N ARG A 84 -0.23 14.86 1.04
CA ARG A 84 -0.32 15.44 2.40
C ARG A 84 0.89 15.13 3.27
N PHE A 85 1.51 13.99 3.04
CA PHE A 85 2.75 13.57 3.72
C PHE A 85 4.01 14.11 3.03
N GLY A 86 3.85 14.93 1.97
CA GLY A 86 4.98 15.48 1.21
C GLY A 86 5.68 14.46 0.32
N ILE A 87 4.99 13.37 0.00
CA ILE A 87 5.51 12.27 -0.82
C ILE A 87 4.91 12.39 -2.22
N ASP A 88 5.76 12.50 -3.22
CA ASP A 88 5.42 12.56 -4.64
C ASP A 88 6.39 11.72 -5.49
N ASP A 89 6.23 11.77 -6.82
CA ASP A 89 7.06 11.02 -7.77
C ASP A 89 8.55 11.42 -7.78
N LEU A 90 8.89 12.58 -7.21
CA LEU A 90 10.27 13.09 -7.13
C LEU A 90 10.90 12.84 -5.76
N THR A 91 10.11 12.37 -4.80
CA THR A 91 10.57 12.12 -3.43
C THR A 91 11.56 10.97 -3.40
N ASP A 92 12.71 11.20 -2.78
CA ASP A 92 13.70 10.16 -2.50
C ASP A 92 13.22 9.31 -1.31
N LEU A 93 12.59 8.19 -1.62
CA LEU A 93 11.97 7.32 -0.61
C LEU A 93 13.01 6.65 0.31
N ASP A 94 14.29 6.55 -0.12
CA ASP A 94 15.35 5.93 0.70
C ASP A 94 15.79 6.83 1.87
N LYS A 95 15.39 8.10 1.84
CA LYS A 95 15.65 9.05 2.93
C LYS A 95 14.54 9.15 3.96
N LEU A 96 13.42 8.48 3.71
CA LEU A 96 12.28 8.50 4.61
C LEU A 96 12.37 7.37 5.64
N GLU A 97 11.92 7.68 6.85
CA GLU A 97 11.79 6.71 7.93
C GLU A 97 10.34 6.16 8.01
N ASN A 98 10.14 5.04 8.70
CA ASN A 98 8.81 4.45 8.88
C ASN A 98 7.78 5.44 9.46
N CYS A 99 8.23 6.48 10.17
CA CYS A 99 7.36 7.51 10.73
C CYS A 99 6.87 8.54 9.70
N ASP A 100 7.52 8.64 8.55
CA ASP A 100 7.16 9.61 7.52
C ASP A 100 6.04 9.11 6.60
N TYR A 101 5.74 7.80 6.65
CA TYR A 101 4.69 7.21 5.83
C TYR A 101 3.31 7.25 6.50
N PRO A 102 2.23 7.43 5.72
CA PRO A 102 0.87 7.29 6.22
C PRO A 102 0.60 5.85 6.67
N VAL A 103 -0.41 5.68 7.52
CA VAL A 103 -0.96 4.37 7.90
C VAL A 103 -2.42 4.25 7.46
N MET A 104 -3.00 3.05 7.55
CA MET A 104 -4.35 2.80 7.03
C MET A 104 -5.44 3.68 7.65
N SER A 105 -5.30 4.10 8.93
CA SER A 105 -6.22 5.05 9.53
C SER A 105 -6.16 6.44 8.88
N ASP A 106 -5.01 6.88 8.38
CA ASP A 106 -4.89 8.17 7.70
C ASP A 106 -5.65 8.14 6.36
N LEU A 107 -5.59 7.01 5.63
CA LEU A 107 -6.38 6.80 4.42
C LEU A 107 -7.88 6.83 4.74
N TYR A 108 -8.30 6.10 5.77
CA TYR A 108 -9.68 6.04 6.19
C TYR A 108 -10.22 7.44 6.56
N GLU A 109 -9.48 8.18 7.37
CA GLU A 109 -9.85 9.54 7.80
C GLU A 109 -9.93 10.52 6.61
N LEU A 110 -9.06 10.34 5.62
CA LEU A 110 -9.12 11.13 4.39
C LEU A 110 -10.41 10.83 3.60
N VAL A 111 -10.74 9.55 3.40
CA VAL A 111 -11.95 9.14 2.67
C VAL A 111 -13.21 9.59 3.43
N GLU A 112 -13.24 9.40 4.75
CA GLU A 112 -14.35 9.84 5.61
C GLU A 112 -14.55 11.36 5.55
N LYS A 113 -13.46 12.13 5.58
CA LYS A 113 -13.51 13.58 5.43
C LYS A 113 -14.03 14.02 4.06
N GLU A 114 -13.60 13.36 2.97
CA GLU A 114 -14.09 13.63 1.62
C GLU A 114 -15.58 13.25 1.49
N PHE A 115 -16.01 12.18 2.14
CA PHE A 115 -17.41 11.79 2.20
C PHE A 115 -18.28 12.84 2.92
N MET A 116 -17.87 13.26 4.13
CA MET A 116 -18.60 14.24 4.92
C MET A 116 -18.63 15.64 4.28
N ALA A 117 -17.61 15.99 3.52
CA ALA A 117 -17.48 17.27 2.80
C ALA A 117 -17.78 17.12 1.30
N PHE A 118 -18.56 16.09 0.89
CA PHE A 118 -18.82 15.83 -0.51
C PHE A 118 -19.54 17.02 -1.16
N ASP A 119 -18.98 17.47 -2.29
CA ASP A 119 -19.55 18.54 -3.12
C ASP A 119 -19.89 17.98 -4.51
N ASN A 120 -21.06 18.34 -5.00
CA ASN A 120 -21.52 17.99 -6.33
C ASN A 120 -20.57 18.45 -7.46
N ALA A 121 -19.72 19.44 -7.23
CA ALA A 121 -18.67 19.83 -8.17
C ALA A 121 -17.65 18.70 -8.44
N LYS A 122 -17.51 17.73 -7.56
CA LYS A 122 -16.60 16.58 -7.68
C LYS A 122 -17.20 15.35 -8.35
N LYS A 123 -18.46 15.40 -8.78
CA LYS A 123 -19.17 14.25 -9.41
C LYS A 123 -18.48 13.66 -10.63
N HIS A 124 -17.63 14.40 -11.29
CA HIS A 124 -16.87 13.92 -12.44
C HIS A 124 -15.72 12.98 -12.05
N LEU A 125 -15.31 12.98 -10.77
CA LEU A 125 -14.25 12.12 -10.25
C LEU A 125 -14.83 10.90 -9.50
N TYR A 126 -15.78 11.13 -8.61
CA TYR A 126 -16.42 10.09 -7.79
C TYR A 126 -17.76 10.59 -7.25
N THR A 127 -18.57 9.69 -6.74
CA THR A 127 -19.87 10.01 -6.13
C THR A 127 -19.82 9.81 -4.61
N GLU A 128 -20.78 10.42 -3.91
CA GLU A 128 -20.96 10.23 -2.46
C GLU A 128 -21.14 8.76 -2.12
N GLY A 129 -21.92 8.00 -2.90
CA GLY A 129 -22.13 6.56 -2.71
C GLY A 129 -20.88 5.72 -2.84
N ILE A 130 -19.96 6.07 -3.77
CA ILE A 130 -18.66 5.41 -3.91
C ILE A 130 -17.82 5.65 -2.65
N LEU A 131 -17.75 6.88 -2.15
CA LEU A 131 -17.01 7.19 -0.92
C LEU A 131 -17.58 6.44 0.29
N GLN A 132 -18.91 6.37 0.41
CA GLN A 132 -19.58 5.61 1.46
C GLN A 132 -19.21 4.12 1.41
N ASN A 133 -19.25 3.50 0.23
CA ASN A 133 -18.87 2.11 0.05
C ASN A 133 -17.40 1.85 0.41
N ILE A 134 -16.51 2.76 0.05
CA ILE A 134 -15.09 2.66 0.42
C ILE A 134 -14.93 2.77 1.94
N CYS A 135 -15.59 3.71 2.62
CA CYS A 135 -15.58 3.81 4.07
C CYS A 135 -16.05 2.51 4.74
N LEU A 136 -17.18 1.95 4.28
CA LEU A 136 -17.71 0.68 4.79
C LEU A 136 -16.75 -0.48 4.52
N GLY A 137 -16.15 -0.51 3.32
CA GLY A 137 -15.22 -1.56 2.91
C GLY A 137 -13.93 -1.56 3.73
N LEU A 138 -13.38 -0.39 4.03
CA LEU A 138 -12.12 -0.24 4.75
C LEU A 138 -12.27 -0.23 6.28
N HIS A 139 -13.49 -0.10 6.81
CA HIS A 139 -13.71 0.08 8.25
C HIS A 139 -13.03 -1.01 9.09
N SER A 140 -13.18 -2.30 8.74
CA SER A 140 -12.60 -3.40 9.52
C SER A 140 -11.07 -3.35 9.54
N MET A 141 -10.45 -3.05 8.39
CA MET A 141 -9.00 -2.94 8.23
C MET A 141 -8.41 -1.74 9.00
N CYS A 142 -9.13 -0.63 9.07
CA CYS A 142 -8.60 0.63 9.59
C CYS A 142 -8.99 0.92 11.05
N LYS A 143 -10.21 0.61 11.45
CA LYS A 143 -10.77 0.94 12.78
C LYS A 143 -11.39 -0.27 13.50
N GLY A 144 -11.66 -1.36 12.78
CA GLY A 144 -12.35 -2.54 13.30
C GLY A 144 -11.42 -3.67 13.73
N ALA A 145 -11.94 -4.91 13.69
CA ALA A 145 -11.29 -6.10 14.24
C ALA A 145 -9.98 -6.48 13.53
N GLU A 146 -9.83 -6.10 12.25
CA GLU A 146 -8.65 -6.44 11.45
C GLU A 146 -7.57 -5.34 11.46
N SER A 147 -7.84 -4.21 12.14
CA SER A 147 -6.89 -3.08 12.22
C SER A 147 -5.54 -3.47 12.82
N LYS A 148 -5.52 -4.42 13.75
CA LYS A 148 -4.29 -4.96 14.36
C LYS A 148 -3.33 -5.63 13.36
N TYR A 149 -3.80 -5.96 12.16
CA TYR A 149 -2.97 -6.59 11.12
C TYR A 149 -2.48 -5.60 10.05
N PHE A 150 -3.16 -4.46 9.89
CA PHE A 150 -2.91 -3.56 8.76
C PHE A 150 -2.67 -2.10 9.17
N ASN A 151 -3.20 -1.68 10.34
CA ASN A 151 -3.16 -0.28 10.73
C ASN A 151 -2.04 0.01 11.72
N GLY A 152 -0.85 0.20 11.21
CA GLY A 152 0.33 0.55 12.00
C GLY A 152 1.56 0.67 11.14
N ARG A 153 2.65 1.08 11.74
CA ARG A 153 3.95 1.24 11.08
C ARG A 153 4.68 -0.10 11.05
N THR A 154 5.50 -0.31 10.03
CA THR A 154 6.36 -1.49 9.96
C THR A 154 7.27 -1.52 11.18
N ASN A 155 7.25 -2.64 11.91
CA ASN A 155 8.02 -2.84 13.13
C ASN A 155 8.88 -4.11 13.11
N ILE A 156 9.03 -4.71 11.94
CA ILE A 156 9.91 -5.86 11.73
C ILE A 156 11.34 -5.34 11.71
N LYS A 157 12.17 -5.90 12.58
CA LYS A 157 13.59 -5.56 12.61
C LYS A 157 14.34 -6.36 11.55
N ASP A 158 15.26 -5.70 10.88
CA ASP A 158 16.17 -6.34 9.94
C ASP A 158 16.96 -7.45 10.65
N GLY A 159 17.15 -8.56 9.98
CA GLY A 159 17.86 -9.72 10.50
C GLY A 159 18.36 -10.58 9.37
N GLU A 160 19.49 -11.26 9.58
CA GLU A 160 20.10 -12.15 8.59
C GLU A 160 19.17 -13.31 8.16
N PHE A 161 18.21 -13.66 9.01
CA PHE A 161 17.24 -14.72 8.75
C PHE A 161 15.90 -14.41 9.42
N ILE A 162 14.85 -14.23 8.61
CA ILE A 162 13.49 -13.99 9.07
C ILE A 162 12.60 -15.16 8.63
N CYS A 163 11.84 -15.73 9.56
CA CYS A 163 10.89 -16.80 9.31
C CYS A 163 9.47 -16.32 9.64
N PHE A 164 8.61 -16.23 8.64
CA PHE A 164 7.19 -15.87 8.83
C PHE A 164 6.36 -17.10 9.18
N GLY A 165 5.72 -17.06 10.36
CA GLY A 165 4.74 -18.06 10.80
C GLY A 165 3.39 -17.82 10.15
N VAL A 166 3.04 -18.65 9.18
CA VAL A 166 1.77 -18.54 8.42
C VAL A 166 0.70 -19.54 8.89
N LYS A 167 0.99 -20.39 9.87
CA LYS A 167 0.07 -21.43 10.33
C LYS A 167 -1.27 -20.86 10.79
N GLY A 168 -1.25 -19.82 11.60
CA GLY A 168 -2.47 -19.15 12.07
C GLY A 168 -3.27 -18.49 10.95
N LEU A 169 -2.63 -18.10 9.85
CA LEU A 169 -3.32 -17.54 8.68
C LEU A 169 -4.22 -18.57 7.99
N MET A 170 -3.86 -19.85 8.04
CA MET A 170 -4.63 -20.91 7.38
C MET A 170 -6.01 -21.11 8.00
N ASP A 171 -6.19 -20.70 9.27
CA ASP A 171 -7.44 -20.81 10.01
C ASP A 171 -8.32 -19.56 9.90
N THR A 172 -7.85 -18.52 9.18
CA THR A 172 -8.60 -17.29 8.96
C THR A 172 -9.48 -17.36 7.72
N ASN A 173 -10.35 -16.36 7.54
CA ASN A 173 -11.12 -16.27 6.30
C ASN A 173 -10.16 -16.07 5.10
N LYS A 174 -10.59 -16.56 3.93
CA LYS A 174 -9.76 -16.57 2.71
C LYS A 174 -9.21 -15.19 2.36
N ARG A 175 -10.05 -14.15 2.43
CA ARG A 175 -9.66 -12.78 2.02
C ARG A 175 -8.59 -12.20 2.93
N LEU A 176 -8.77 -12.32 4.25
CA LEU A 176 -7.78 -11.87 5.22
C LEU A 176 -6.44 -12.58 5.01
N LYS A 177 -6.49 -13.91 4.83
CA LYS A 177 -5.30 -14.71 4.53
C LYS A 177 -4.60 -14.25 3.27
N ASP A 178 -5.33 -14.15 2.15
CA ASP A 178 -4.77 -13.80 0.85
C ASP A 178 -4.14 -12.38 0.89
N THR A 179 -4.81 -11.43 1.54
CA THR A 179 -4.33 -10.06 1.69
C THR A 179 -3.07 -9.97 2.57
N LEU A 180 -3.04 -10.70 3.70
CA LEU A 180 -1.86 -10.74 4.56
C LEU A 180 -0.67 -11.40 3.86
N LEU A 181 -0.89 -12.53 3.16
CA LEU A 181 0.15 -13.18 2.37
C LEU A 181 0.69 -12.25 1.28
N PHE A 182 -0.19 -11.52 0.60
CA PHE A 182 0.20 -10.56 -0.42
C PHE A 182 1.08 -9.44 0.15
N ASN A 183 0.74 -8.92 1.33
CA ASN A 183 1.54 -7.91 2.02
C ASN A 183 2.90 -8.46 2.50
N ILE A 184 2.93 -9.68 3.05
CA ILE A 184 4.17 -10.34 3.47
C ILE A 184 5.09 -10.58 2.28
N LEU A 185 4.56 -11.13 1.18
CA LEU A 185 5.36 -11.40 -0.02
C LEU A 185 5.92 -10.13 -0.64
N SER A 186 5.13 -9.03 -0.65
CA SER A 186 5.61 -7.73 -1.08
C SER A 186 6.76 -7.23 -0.21
N TYR A 187 6.64 -7.33 1.11
CA TYR A 187 7.71 -6.97 2.05
C TYR A 187 8.97 -7.83 1.84
N MET A 188 8.81 -9.15 1.69
CA MET A 188 9.95 -10.04 1.45
C MET A 188 10.67 -9.72 0.14
N SER A 189 9.94 -9.38 -0.92
CA SER A 189 10.53 -9.01 -2.21
C SER A 189 11.31 -7.70 -2.15
N ASP A 190 11.00 -6.84 -1.20
CA ASP A 190 11.68 -5.58 -0.96
C ASP A 190 13.03 -5.76 -0.20
N GLN A 191 13.16 -6.87 0.52
CA GLN A 191 14.37 -7.16 1.33
C GLN A 191 15.43 -7.97 0.54
N LEU A 192 15.14 -8.42 -0.69
CA LEU A 192 16.04 -9.19 -1.55
C LEU A 192 16.81 -8.30 -2.51
#